data_03ccb4898877f99aa148296f6f8fd2ad
#
_entry.id   03ccb4898877f99aa148296f6f8fd2ad
#
_cell.length_a   1.000
_cell.length_b   1.000
_cell.length_c   1.000
_cell.angle_alpha   90.00
_cell.angle_beta   90.00
_cell.angle_gamma   90.00
#
_symmetry.space_group_name_H-M   'P 1'
#
loop_
_entity.id
_entity.type
_entity.pdbx_description
1 polymer ?
#
loop_
_entity_poly.entity_id
_entity_poly.type
_entity_poly.pdbx_seq_one_letter_code
_entity_poly.pdbx_strand_id
1 'polypeptide(L)'
;MYKSQAKYFEDRVLPVKLCYLGNTFINVSKYYQGRLKENTMLGAELINDNSLAADYEIISMVIDCMLSAGLTEFQVELGNVAFFNGLLHKAGITGDSAEELLRLIKDKNYFGVEELLDSLNIDDTVAKALLELPQLFGGTEVLEKAKSLTDEEECIQAVNRLEELYELLKNNNYDKYISFDLGDLSEHAYYTGILFHAYTFGTGEPVVNGGRYDKLLGQFGCDKASIGFSITIDRLIAALNRQNIHIPHDANGTLLVYNADRLGDAINVSKKLRSTGVNVCMIEYKDSKSDSQYIEYAKESSLVNVAFIDDEYASDSVSYTH
;
A
#
# COMPACT_ATOMS: atom_id res chain seq x y z
N MET A 1 5.21 7.40 13.98
CA MET A 1 5.51 8.24 12.81
C MET A 1 4.99 9.66 12.99
N TYR A 2 3.68 9.90 13.17
CA TYR A 2 3.06 11.23 13.26
C TYR A 2 3.65 12.19 14.31
N LYS A 3 3.99 11.71 15.53
CA LYS A 3 4.66 12.54 16.55
C LYS A 3 5.98 13.13 16.07
N SER A 4 6.78 12.34 15.36
CA SER A 4 8.06 12.79 14.81
C SER A 4 7.84 13.77 13.67
N GLN A 5 6.86 13.53 12.80
CA GLN A 5 6.49 14.43 11.72
C GLN A 5 6.04 15.79 12.25
N ALA A 6 5.11 15.85 13.21
CA ALA A 6 4.67 17.08 13.83
C ALA A 6 5.84 17.88 14.39
N LYS A 7 6.72 17.23 15.16
CA LYS A 7 7.86 17.90 15.81
C LYS A 7 8.93 18.41 14.82
N TYR A 8 9.27 17.62 13.78
CA TYR A 8 10.36 17.98 12.86
C TYR A 8 9.92 18.93 11.73
N PHE A 9 8.63 19.04 11.45
CA PHE A 9 8.11 19.81 10.33
C PHE A 9 7.16 20.94 10.75
N GLU A 10 7.09 21.28 12.05
CA GLU A 10 6.24 22.33 12.60
C GLU A 10 6.45 23.67 11.88
N ASP A 11 7.71 24.08 11.70
CA ASP A 11 8.09 25.37 11.10
C ASP A 11 8.12 25.35 9.55
N ARG A 12 7.80 24.21 8.91
CA ARG A 12 7.81 24.14 7.45
C ARG A 12 6.60 24.81 6.84
N VAL A 13 6.85 25.80 5.97
CA VAL A 13 5.82 26.54 5.23
C VAL A 13 5.42 25.80 3.95
N LEU A 14 6.38 25.18 3.26
CA LEU A 14 6.14 24.43 2.02
C LEU A 14 5.74 22.98 2.32
N PRO A 15 5.05 22.30 1.38
CA PRO A 15 4.73 20.88 1.50
C PRO A 15 5.96 20.01 1.76
N VAL A 16 5.77 18.99 2.59
CA VAL A 16 6.79 17.99 2.92
C VAL A 16 6.36 16.65 2.37
N LYS A 17 7.23 16.02 1.59
CA LYS A 17 7.03 14.69 1.02
C LYS A 17 7.99 13.70 1.66
N LEU A 18 7.45 12.65 2.23
CA LEU A 18 8.20 11.61 2.93
C LEU A 18 7.84 10.25 2.37
N CYS A 19 8.80 9.34 2.35
CA CYS A 19 8.55 7.93 2.15
C CYS A 19 9.22 7.12 3.26
N TYR A 20 8.72 5.93 3.49
CA TYR A 20 9.28 5.02 4.51
C TYR A 20 9.15 3.56 4.07
N LEU A 21 10.08 2.77 4.55
CA LEU A 21 10.03 1.31 4.50
C LEU A 21 10.44 0.81 5.89
N GLY A 22 9.63 -0.06 6.48
CA GLY A 22 9.92 -0.58 7.81
C GLY A 22 8.89 -1.58 8.29
N ASN A 23 9.18 -2.22 9.41
CA ASN A 23 8.32 -3.24 9.98
C ASN A 23 7.37 -2.64 11.02
N THR A 24 6.13 -3.12 10.99
CA THR A 24 5.11 -2.83 11.98
C THR A 24 4.74 -4.11 12.73
N PHE A 25 4.44 -3.96 14.02
CA PHE A 25 4.09 -5.09 14.90
C PHE A 25 2.66 -4.90 15.40
N ILE A 26 1.83 -5.93 15.18
CA ILE A 26 0.42 -5.91 15.57
C ILE A 26 0.23 -6.85 16.78
N ASN A 27 -0.36 -6.34 17.85
CA ASN A 27 -0.77 -7.18 18.97
C ASN A 27 -2.13 -7.80 18.66
N VAL A 28 -2.12 -8.95 17.98
CA VAL A 28 -3.36 -9.67 17.64
C VAL A 28 -3.79 -10.53 18.82
N SER A 29 -4.91 -10.19 19.44
CA SER A 29 -5.51 -10.97 20.52
C SER A 29 -6.23 -12.25 20.04
N LYS A 30 -6.48 -12.41 18.73
CA LYS A 30 -7.20 -13.55 18.16
C LYS A 30 -6.26 -14.43 17.33
N TYR A 31 -5.92 -15.60 17.89
CA TYR A 31 -5.01 -16.59 17.31
C TYR A 31 -5.51 -17.30 16.01
N TYR A 32 -6.71 -16.98 15.51
CA TYR A 32 -7.43 -17.84 14.56
C TYR A 32 -7.33 -17.49 13.08
N GLN A 33 -6.50 -16.54 12.65
CA GLN A 33 -6.54 -16.11 11.23
C GLN A 33 -5.23 -16.16 10.45
N GLY A 34 -4.17 -16.78 10.98
CA GLY A 34 -2.89 -16.87 10.26
C GLY A 34 -2.26 -15.50 9.95
N ARG A 35 -2.70 -14.42 10.61
CA ARG A 35 -2.14 -13.08 10.44
C ARG A 35 -0.73 -13.02 11.00
N LEU A 36 0.19 -12.52 10.21
CA LEU A 36 1.54 -12.22 10.67
C LEU A 36 1.48 -11.13 11.76
N LYS A 37 2.23 -11.31 12.84
CA LYS A 37 2.38 -10.29 13.88
C LYS A 37 3.30 -9.15 13.45
N GLU A 38 4.17 -9.40 12.51
CA GLU A 38 5.09 -8.47 11.89
C GLU A 38 4.72 -8.33 10.43
N ASN A 39 4.57 -7.10 9.96
CA ASN A 39 4.31 -6.79 8.55
C ASN A 39 5.33 -5.75 8.09
N THR A 40 5.87 -5.95 6.91
CA THR A 40 6.68 -4.94 6.23
C THR A 40 5.77 -3.95 5.53
N MET A 41 5.95 -2.67 5.83
CA MET A 41 5.14 -1.57 5.29
C MET A 41 6.02 -0.62 4.49
N LEU A 42 5.59 -0.29 3.29
CA LEU A 42 6.11 0.82 2.48
C LEU A 42 5.02 1.88 2.41
N GLY A 43 5.38 3.15 2.51
CA GLY A 43 4.38 4.21 2.36
C GLY A 43 4.97 5.55 2.02
N ALA A 44 4.10 6.48 1.66
CA ALA A 44 4.42 7.87 1.41
C ALA A 44 3.40 8.80 2.07
N GLU A 45 3.88 9.96 2.49
CA GLU A 45 3.12 10.99 3.16
C GLU A 45 3.40 12.34 2.50
N LEU A 46 2.35 13.08 2.20
CA LEU A 46 2.39 14.46 1.74
C LEU A 46 1.73 15.34 2.81
N ILE A 47 2.52 16.20 3.42
CA ILE A 47 2.14 16.99 4.58
C ILE A 47 2.12 18.46 4.20
N ASN A 48 1.18 19.23 4.77
CA ASN A 48 1.00 20.67 4.57
C ASN A 48 0.53 21.04 3.16
N ASP A 49 -0.36 20.20 2.59
CA ASP A 49 -1.04 20.47 1.32
C ASP A 49 -2.47 19.90 1.33
N ASN A 50 -3.46 20.79 1.18
CA ASN A 50 -4.87 20.42 1.12
C ASN A 50 -5.44 20.46 -0.31
N SER A 51 -4.59 20.68 -1.31
CA SER A 51 -5.00 20.77 -2.70
C SER A 51 -5.49 19.45 -3.27
N LEU A 52 -6.31 19.51 -4.31
CA LEU A 52 -6.70 18.35 -5.10
C LEU A 52 -5.49 17.70 -5.80
N ALA A 53 -4.47 18.50 -6.11
CA ALA A 53 -3.22 18.00 -6.69
C ALA A 53 -2.47 17.05 -5.75
N ALA A 54 -2.52 17.31 -4.42
CA ALA A 54 -1.94 16.42 -3.43
C ALA A 54 -2.68 15.07 -3.38
N ASP A 55 -4.02 15.07 -3.47
CA ASP A 55 -4.82 13.84 -3.55
C ASP A 55 -4.47 13.04 -4.81
N TYR A 56 -4.42 13.74 -5.95
CA TYR A 56 -4.04 13.13 -7.23
C TYR A 56 -2.64 12.51 -7.18
N GLU A 57 -1.65 13.23 -6.64
CA GLU A 57 -0.26 12.75 -6.55
C GLU A 57 -0.17 11.46 -5.73
N ILE A 58 -0.85 11.41 -4.60
CA ILE A 58 -0.81 10.23 -3.72
C ILE A 58 -1.52 9.04 -4.37
N ILE A 59 -2.70 9.23 -4.98
CA ILE A 59 -3.45 8.12 -5.59
C ILE A 59 -2.78 7.64 -6.88
N SER A 60 -2.27 8.54 -7.72
CA SER A 60 -1.49 8.13 -8.89
C SER A 60 -0.23 7.34 -8.51
N MET A 61 0.46 7.76 -7.43
CA MET A 61 1.61 7.02 -6.89
C MET A 61 1.23 5.61 -6.43
N VAL A 62 0.07 5.42 -5.81
CA VAL A 62 -0.44 4.08 -5.44
C VAL A 62 -0.60 3.22 -6.68
N ILE A 63 -1.26 3.75 -7.73
CA ILE A 63 -1.48 3.02 -8.98
C ILE A 63 -0.14 2.66 -9.63
N ASP A 64 0.79 3.61 -9.71
CA ASP A 64 2.12 3.40 -10.29
C ASP A 64 2.96 2.38 -9.49
N CYS A 65 2.86 2.37 -8.17
CA CYS A 65 3.50 1.35 -7.33
C CYS A 65 2.95 -0.06 -7.60
N MET A 66 1.62 -0.20 -7.73
CA MET A 66 1.00 -1.49 -8.05
C MET A 66 1.41 -1.98 -9.44
N LEU A 67 1.39 -1.09 -10.45
CA LEU A 67 1.82 -1.40 -11.81
C LEU A 67 3.31 -1.75 -11.88
N SER A 68 4.16 -1.00 -11.19
CA SER A 68 5.61 -1.25 -11.13
C SER A 68 5.95 -2.58 -10.45
N ALA A 69 5.11 -3.03 -9.51
CA ALA A 69 5.22 -4.36 -8.91
C ALA A 69 4.78 -5.49 -9.87
N GLY A 70 4.17 -5.15 -11.01
CA GLY A 70 3.69 -6.10 -12.02
C GLY A 70 2.22 -6.48 -11.89
N LEU A 71 1.48 -5.89 -10.94
CA LEU A 71 0.03 -6.08 -10.84
C LEU A 71 -0.67 -5.23 -11.91
N THR A 72 -1.52 -5.87 -12.72
CA THR A 72 -2.36 -5.19 -13.73
C THR A 72 -3.85 -5.26 -13.41
N GLU A 73 -4.23 -6.24 -12.58
CA GLU A 73 -5.61 -6.50 -12.18
C GLU A 73 -5.79 -6.11 -10.72
N PHE A 74 -6.15 -4.87 -10.48
CA PHE A 74 -6.45 -4.32 -9.16
C PHE A 74 -7.44 -3.17 -9.26
N GLN A 75 -8.04 -2.82 -8.13
CA GLN A 75 -8.98 -1.72 -8.01
C GLN A 75 -8.60 -0.83 -6.83
N VAL A 76 -8.59 0.47 -7.04
CA VAL A 76 -8.46 1.48 -5.99
C VAL A 76 -9.87 2.01 -5.72
N GLU A 77 -10.41 1.63 -4.57
CA GLU A 77 -11.71 2.12 -4.10
C GLU A 77 -11.52 3.46 -3.40
N LEU A 78 -12.28 4.46 -3.82
CA LEU A 78 -12.25 5.81 -3.27
C LEU A 78 -13.53 6.10 -2.50
N GLY A 79 -13.39 6.51 -1.26
CA GLY A 79 -14.46 7.05 -0.43
C GLY A 79 -14.13 8.46 0.06
N ASN A 80 -15.07 9.06 0.79
CA ASN A 80 -14.82 10.33 1.47
C ASN A 80 -15.61 10.38 2.78
N VAL A 81 -14.88 10.35 3.90
CA VAL A 81 -15.51 10.32 5.23
C VAL A 81 -16.31 11.59 5.55
N ALA A 82 -16.05 12.71 4.86
CA ALA A 82 -16.82 13.94 5.03
C ALA A 82 -18.28 13.77 4.57
N PHE A 83 -18.57 12.85 3.64
CA PHE A 83 -19.95 12.56 3.24
C PHE A 83 -20.77 11.98 4.41
N PHE A 84 -20.22 10.98 5.11
CA PHE A 84 -20.86 10.43 6.30
C PHE A 84 -20.96 11.45 7.43
N ASN A 85 -19.90 12.21 7.68
CA ASN A 85 -19.88 13.23 8.73
C ASN A 85 -20.92 14.33 8.46
N GLY A 86 -21.09 14.77 7.23
CA GLY A 86 -22.12 15.74 6.83
C GLY A 86 -23.53 15.21 7.10
N LEU A 87 -23.80 13.93 6.81
CA LEU A 87 -25.09 13.31 7.16
C LEU A 87 -25.31 13.26 8.67
N LEU A 88 -24.28 12.93 9.46
CA LEU A 88 -24.37 12.95 10.93
C LEU A 88 -24.63 14.35 11.46
N HIS A 89 -23.95 15.37 10.94
CA HIS A 89 -24.13 16.76 11.34
C HIS A 89 -25.56 17.23 11.05
N LYS A 90 -26.08 16.94 9.84
CA LYS A 90 -27.45 17.26 9.45
C LYS A 90 -28.50 16.56 10.33
N ALA A 91 -28.25 15.30 10.70
CA ALA A 91 -29.11 14.53 11.58
C ALA A 91 -28.99 14.94 13.06
N GLY A 92 -27.96 15.69 13.45
CA GLY A 92 -27.66 15.98 14.85
C GLY A 92 -27.20 14.75 15.66
N ILE A 93 -26.69 13.70 14.97
CA ILE A 93 -26.24 12.45 15.59
C ILE A 93 -24.79 12.63 16.07
N THR A 94 -24.56 12.39 17.36
CA THR A 94 -23.23 12.56 17.99
C THR A 94 -22.99 11.49 19.07
N GLY A 95 -21.75 11.38 19.54
CA GLY A 95 -21.37 10.46 20.66
C GLY A 95 -21.63 9.00 20.32
N ASP A 96 -22.13 8.25 21.30
CA ASP A 96 -22.30 6.79 21.21
C ASP A 96 -23.18 6.35 20.03
N SER A 97 -24.22 7.13 19.70
CA SER A 97 -25.09 6.83 18.55
C SER A 97 -24.37 6.95 17.22
N ALA A 98 -23.45 7.92 17.08
CA ALA A 98 -22.62 8.06 15.87
C ALA A 98 -21.62 6.90 15.75
N GLU A 99 -21.00 6.48 16.84
CA GLU A 99 -20.07 5.34 16.86
C GLU A 99 -20.79 4.02 16.55
N GLU A 100 -21.97 3.82 17.09
CA GLU A 100 -22.79 2.63 16.81
C GLU A 100 -23.26 2.61 15.37
N LEU A 101 -23.70 3.74 14.82
CA LEU A 101 -24.10 3.85 13.40
C LEU A 101 -22.93 3.55 12.48
N LEU A 102 -21.74 4.12 12.76
CA LEU A 102 -20.51 3.83 12.03
C LEU A 102 -20.22 2.31 12.02
N ARG A 103 -20.33 1.67 13.18
CA ARG A 103 -20.08 0.22 13.31
C ARG A 103 -21.10 -0.58 12.48
N LEU A 104 -22.37 -0.26 12.56
CA LEU A 104 -23.44 -0.96 11.84
C LEU A 104 -23.29 -0.83 10.31
N ILE A 105 -22.92 0.36 9.82
CA ILE A 105 -22.69 0.61 8.39
C ILE A 105 -21.49 -0.22 7.91
N LYS A 106 -20.38 -0.21 8.64
CA LYS A 106 -19.18 -0.99 8.32
C LYS A 106 -19.43 -2.49 8.28
N ASP A 107 -20.20 -2.98 9.26
CA ASP A 107 -20.57 -4.40 9.33
C ASP A 107 -21.62 -4.78 8.26
N LYS A 108 -22.07 -3.79 7.44
CA LYS A 108 -23.16 -3.91 6.45
C LYS A 108 -24.43 -4.50 7.07
N ASN A 109 -24.69 -4.13 8.34
CA ASN A 109 -25.85 -4.55 9.10
C ASN A 109 -27.03 -3.59 8.84
N TYR A 110 -27.68 -3.73 7.68
CA TYR A 110 -28.77 -2.86 7.23
C TYR A 110 -29.93 -2.80 8.22
N PHE A 111 -30.32 -3.93 8.80
CA PHE A 111 -31.40 -4.00 9.79
C PHE A 111 -31.06 -3.21 11.05
N GLY A 112 -29.84 -3.35 11.58
CA GLY A 112 -29.39 -2.59 12.74
C GLY A 112 -29.32 -1.09 12.46
N VAL A 113 -28.93 -0.68 11.25
CA VAL A 113 -28.97 0.74 10.82
C VAL A 113 -30.41 1.28 10.86
N GLU A 114 -31.37 0.56 10.26
CA GLU A 114 -32.79 0.94 10.24
C GLU A 114 -33.34 1.07 11.67
N GLU A 115 -33.15 0.06 12.51
CA GLU A 115 -33.63 0.06 13.92
C GLU A 115 -33.03 1.22 14.73
N LEU A 116 -31.74 1.52 14.54
CA LEU A 116 -31.10 2.64 15.24
C LEU A 116 -31.68 3.99 14.74
N LEU A 117 -31.81 4.19 13.45
CA LEU A 117 -32.32 5.44 12.88
C LEU A 117 -33.79 5.70 13.28
N ASP A 118 -34.64 4.67 13.31
CA ASP A 118 -36.02 4.75 13.79
C ASP A 118 -36.08 5.21 15.27
N SER A 119 -35.13 4.75 16.09
CA SER A 119 -35.07 5.13 17.51
C SER A 119 -34.64 6.59 17.74
N LEU A 120 -33.92 7.18 16.76
CA LEU A 120 -33.38 8.53 16.87
C LEU A 120 -34.34 9.63 16.41
N ASN A 121 -35.45 9.27 15.76
CA ASN A 121 -36.47 10.19 15.28
C ASN A 121 -35.89 11.38 14.47
N ILE A 122 -35.05 11.07 13.48
CA ILE A 122 -34.42 12.04 12.58
C ILE A 122 -35.24 12.30 11.33
N ASP A 123 -34.86 13.31 10.54
CA ASP A 123 -35.49 13.63 9.26
C ASP A 123 -35.44 12.44 8.28
N ASP A 124 -36.58 12.13 7.63
CA ASP A 124 -36.72 10.98 6.73
C ASP A 124 -35.73 11.01 5.56
N THR A 125 -35.36 12.20 5.06
CA THR A 125 -34.42 12.36 3.95
C THR A 125 -33.02 11.93 4.38
N VAL A 126 -32.59 12.34 5.57
CA VAL A 126 -31.28 11.98 6.13
C VAL A 126 -31.26 10.51 6.53
N ALA A 127 -32.33 10.00 7.13
CA ALA A 127 -32.48 8.58 7.44
C ALA A 127 -32.31 7.71 6.20
N LYS A 128 -33.00 8.09 5.10
CA LYS A 128 -32.84 7.40 3.82
C LYS A 128 -31.43 7.44 3.28
N ALA A 129 -30.74 8.58 3.33
CA ALA A 129 -29.37 8.70 2.87
C ALA A 129 -28.41 7.80 3.66
N LEU A 130 -28.57 7.73 4.99
CA LEU A 130 -27.80 6.86 5.87
C LEU A 130 -28.07 5.38 5.64
N LEU A 131 -29.32 4.99 5.35
CA LEU A 131 -29.70 3.63 5.00
C LEU A 131 -29.13 3.18 3.66
N GLU A 132 -29.04 4.09 2.68
CA GLU A 132 -28.51 3.79 1.35
C GLU A 132 -26.96 3.82 1.31
N LEU A 133 -26.32 4.47 2.27
CA LEU A 133 -24.87 4.66 2.30
C LEU A 133 -24.05 3.35 2.12
N PRO A 134 -24.37 2.23 2.78
CA PRO A 134 -23.64 0.98 2.60
C PRO A 134 -23.78 0.35 1.21
N GLN A 135 -24.70 0.88 0.36
CA GLN A 135 -24.94 0.43 -1.00
C GLN A 135 -24.37 1.39 -2.05
N LEU A 136 -23.75 2.49 -1.61
CA LEU A 136 -23.11 3.47 -2.49
C LEU A 136 -21.70 3.02 -2.89
N PHE A 137 -21.62 1.93 -3.65
CA PHE A 137 -20.38 1.42 -4.23
C PHE A 137 -20.55 1.10 -5.72
N GLY A 138 -19.50 1.30 -6.52
CA GLY A 138 -19.53 1.07 -7.96
C GLY A 138 -18.69 2.05 -8.76
N GLY A 139 -19.15 2.39 -9.97
CA GLY A 139 -18.53 3.37 -10.85
C GLY A 139 -18.97 4.81 -10.55
N THR A 140 -18.86 5.69 -11.53
CA THR A 140 -19.20 7.11 -11.39
C THR A 140 -20.68 7.38 -11.11
N GLU A 141 -21.56 6.44 -11.46
CA GLU A 141 -23.00 6.51 -11.16
C GLU A 141 -23.31 6.63 -9.66
N VAL A 142 -22.38 6.14 -8.81
CA VAL A 142 -22.48 6.25 -7.35
C VAL A 142 -22.43 7.70 -6.90
N LEU A 143 -21.59 8.52 -7.53
CA LEU A 143 -21.42 9.93 -7.19
C LEU A 143 -22.69 10.74 -7.49
N GLU A 144 -23.31 10.50 -8.66
CA GLU A 144 -24.60 11.11 -9.02
C GLU A 144 -25.71 10.68 -8.05
N LYS A 145 -25.75 9.38 -7.72
CA LYS A 145 -26.71 8.85 -6.74
C LYS A 145 -26.52 9.51 -5.37
N ALA A 146 -25.30 9.62 -4.88
CA ALA A 146 -24.98 10.25 -3.59
C ALA A 146 -25.47 11.69 -3.52
N LYS A 147 -25.25 12.50 -4.56
CA LYS A 147 -25.77 13.87 -4.66
C LYS A 147 -27.30 13.95 -4.64
N SER A 148 -27.99 12.94 -5.16
CA SER A 148 -29.45 12.91 -5.16
C SER A 148 -30.08 12.61 -3.79
N LEU A 149 -29.29 12.09 -2.84
CA LEU A 149 -29.75 11.68 -1.51
C LEU A 149 -29.74 12.81 -0.49
N THR A 150 -29.01 13.90 -0.73
CA THR A 150 -28.86 14.97 0.24
C THR A 150 -28.55 16.30 -0.44
N ASP A 151 -29.00 17.40 0.18
CA ASP A 151 -28.64 18.78 -0.18
C ASP A 151 -27.61 19.38 0.81
N GLU A 152 -27.09 18.57 1.73
CA GLU A 152 -26.09 19.02 2.71
C GLU A 152 -24.80 19.44 2.02
N GLU A 153 -24.37 20.67 2.26
CA GLU A 153 -23.22 21.29 1.59
C GLU A 153 -21.92 20.49 1.79
N GLU A 154 -21.67 20.00 3.00
CA GLU A 154 -20.48 19.18 3.32
C GLU A 154 -20.46 17.88 2.51
N CYS A 155 -21.62 17.24 2.36
CA CYS A 155 -21.78 16.03 1.55
C CYS A 155 -21.53 16.31 0.07
N ILE A 156 -22.12 17.38 -0.46
CA ILE A 156 -21.97 17.78 -1.87
C ILE A 156 -20.50 18.11 -2.18
N GLN A 157 -19.81 18.84 -1.30
CA GLN A 157 -18.39 19.15 -1.46
C GLN A 157 -17.52 17.89 -1.43
N ALA A 158 -17.85 16.93 -0.55
CA ALA A 158 -17.13 15.66 -0.49
C ALA A 158 -17.23 14.87 -1.81
N VAL A 159 -18.42 14.83 -2.42
CA VAL A 159 -18.66 14.16 -3.71
C VAL A 159 -18.01 14.93 -4.87
N ASN A 160 -18.13 16.27 -4.90
CA ASN A 160 -17.49 17.09 -5.93
C ASN A 160 -15.98 16.87 -5.95
N ARG A 161 -15.33 16.79 -4.77
CA ARG A 161 -13.90 16.52 -4.69
C ARG A 161 -13.51 15.16 -5.29
N LEU A 162 -14.35 14.13 -5.11
CA LEU A 162 -14.15 12.82 -5.75
C LEU A 162 -14.32 12.88 -7.27
N GLU A 163 -15.29 13.62 -7.77
CA GLU A 163 -15.50 13.81 -9.21
C GLU A 163 -14.33 14.55 -9.86
N GLU A 164 -13.90 15.67 -9.26
CA GLU A 164 -12.77 16.45 -9.76
C GLU A 164 -11.48 15.60 -9.77
N LEU A 165 -11.25 14.80 -8.72
CA LEU A 165 -10.13 13.88 -8.64
C LEU A 165 -10.20 12.80 -9.72
N TYR A 166 -11.39 12.22 -9.93
CA TYR A 166 -11.60 11.21 -10.96
C TYR A 166 -11.31 11.75 -12.37
N GLU A 167 -11.75 12.97 -12.69
CA GLU A 167 -11.44 13.58 -13.99
C GLU A 167 -9.93 13.81 -14.19
N LEU A 168 -9.17 14.16 -13.14
CA LEU A 168 -7.71 14.24 -13.22
C LEU A 168 -7.07 12.86 -13.46
N LEU A 169 -7.55 11.83 -12.77
CA LEU A 169 -7.06 10.46 -12.92
C LEU A 169 -7.38 9.92 -14.31
N LYS A 170 -8.58 10.17 -14.83
CA LYS A 170 -9.03 9.78 -16.16
C LYS A 170 -8.21 10.43 -17.28
N ASN A 171 -7.85 11.71 -17.14
CA ASN A 171 -7.00 12.40 -18.11
C ASN A 171 -5.60 11.77 -18.23
N ASN A 172 -5.19 10.94 -17.26
CA ASN A 172 -3.94 10.20 -17.25
C ASN A 172 -4.13 8.68 -17.43
N ASN A 173 -5.31 8.24 -17.89
CA ASN A 173 -5.68 6.83 -18.13
C ASN A 173 -5.62 5.93 -16.89
N TYR A 174 -5.91 6.48 -15.70
CA TYR A 174 -6.01 5.72 -14.45
C TYR A 174 -7.45 5.33 -14.10
N ASP A 175 -8.45 5.82 -14.85
CA ASP A 175 -9.88 5.62 -14.63
C ASP A 175 -10.28 4.15 -14.49
N LYS A 176 -9.68 3.26 -15.28
CA LYS A 176 -9.94 1.81 -15.23
C LYS A 176 -9.57 1.13 -13.91
N TYR A 177 -8.74 1.78 -13.08
CA TYR A 177 -8.33 1.28 -11.77
C TYR A 177 -9.16 1.87 -10.64
N ILE A 178 -10.10 2.77 -10.91
CA ILE A 178 -10.87 3.50 -9.91
C ILE A 178 -12.29 2.96 -9.80
N SER A 179 -12.71 2.77 -8.57
CA SER A 179 -14.11 2.58 -8.15
C SER A 179 -14.39 3.47 -6.94
N PHE A 180 -15.66 3.57 -6.57
CA PHE A 180 -16.09 4.37 -5.42
C PHE A 180 -16.80 3.48 -4.41
N ASP A 181 -16.56 3.72 -3.12
CA ASP A 181 -17.34 3.18 -2.00
C ASP A 181 -17.48 4.26 -0.92
N LEU A 182 -18.65 4.91 -0.88
CA LEU A 182 -18.94 5.93 0.13
C LEU A 182 -19.36 5.31 1.48
N GLY A 183 -19.66 4.01 1.49
CA GLY A 183 -19.95 3.23 2.69
C GLY A 183 -18.70 2.63 3.34
N ASP A 184 -17.52 2.74 2.70
CA ASP A 184 -16.25 2.35 3.30
C ASP A 184 -15.77 3.43 4.26
N LEU A 185 -16.09 3.22 5.53
CA LEU A 185 -15.79 4.13 6.63
C LEU A 185 -14.67 3.54 7.49
N SER A 186 -13.61 4.30 7.71
CA SER A 186 -12.48 3.85 8.52
C SER A 186 -12.81 3.72 10.00
N GLU A 187 -12.22 2.71 10.67
CA GLU A 187 -12.17 2.63 12.14
C GLU A 187 -11.36 3.76 12.77
N HIS A 188 -10.52 4.40 11.96
CA HIS A 188 -9.65 5.45 12.42
C HIS A 188 -10.34 6.80 12.31
N ALA A 189 -10.80 7.33 13.43
CA ALA A 189 -11.45 8.65 13.54
C ALA A 189 -10.57 9.84 13.11
N TYR A 190 -9.31 9.60 12.70
CA TYR A 190 -8.42 10.67 12.28
C TYR A 190 -8.55 11.06 10.81
N TYR A 191 -9.20 10.25 9.95
CA TYR A 191 -9.44 10.65 8.57
C TYR A 191 -10.46 11.79 8.48
N THR A 192 -10.19 12.74 7.59
CA THR A 192 -10.97 13.97 7.46
C THR A 192 -11.55 14.21 6.07
N GLY A 193 -11.16 13.42 5.09
CA GLY A 193 -11.54 13.60 3.69
C GLY A 193 -11.51 12.28 2.93
N ILE A 194 -10.79 12.28 1.80
CA ILE A 194 -10.67 11.10 0.94
C ILE A 194 -10.05 9.94 1.73
N LEU A 195 -10.69 8.79 1.61
CA LEU A 195 -10.23 7.50 2.08
C LEU A 195 -10.09 6.57 0.87
N PHE A 196 -9.06 5.72 0.85
CA PHE A 196 -8.91 4.78 -0.25
C PHE A 196 -8.22 3.48 0.16
N HIS A 197 -8.61 2.42 -0.55
CA HIS A 197 -8.04 1.09 -0.42
C HIS A 197 -7.73 0.51 -1.80
N ALA A 198 -6.61 -0.19 -1.95
CA ALA A 198 -6.33 -0.93 -3.18
C ALA A 198 -6.47 -2.44 -2.93
N TYR A 199 -7.34 -3.04 -3.72
CA TYR A 199 -7.63 -4.47 -3.69
C TYR A 199 -7.12 -5.15 -4.96
N THR A 200 -6.69 -6.41 -4.83
CA THR A 200 -6.34 -7.26 -5.96
C THR A 200 -6.75 -8.70 -5.65
N PHE A 201 -6.84 -9.49 -6.70
CA PHE A 201 -7.19 -10.91 -6.56
C PHE A 201 -6.20 -11.66 -5.67
N GLY A 202 -6.73 -12.46 -4.77
CA GLY A 202 -5.94 -13.41 -3.98
C GLY A 202 -5.51 -12.93 -2.59
N THR A 203 -5.85 -11.72 -2.13
CA THR A 203 -5.46 -11.23 -0.79
C THR A 203 -6.58 -11.31 0.25
N GLY A 204 -7.84 -11.10 -0.13
CA GLY A 204 -8.97 -11.03 0.81
C GLY A 204 -8.97 -9.80 1.72
N GLU A 205 -7.89 -9.04 1.75
CA GLU A 205 -7.72 -7.77 2.46
C GLU A 205 -7.01 -6.78 1.52
N PRO A 206 -7.18 -5.45 1.71
CA PRO A 206 -6.53 -4.46 0.85
C PRO A 206 -5.00 -4.56 0.96
N VAL A 207 -4.33 -4.43 -0.18
CA VAL A 207 -2.87 -4.36 -0.26
C VAL A 207 -2.38 -2.97 0.15
N VAL A 208 -3.18 -1.94 -0.18
CA VAL A 208 -2.89 -0.54 0.14
C VAL A 208 -4.02 0.05 0.96
N ASN A 209 -3.67 0.84 1.96
CA ASN A 209 -4.59 1.66 2.74
C ASN A 209 -4.07 3.09 2.77
N GLY A 210 -4.95 4.06 2.59
CA GLY A 210 -4.56 5.46 2.63
C GLY A 210 -5.73 6.40 2.79
N GLY A 211 -5.42 7.69 2.94
CA GLY A 211 -6.43 8.73 3.06
C GLY A 211 -5.88 10.06 3.59
N ARG A 212 -6.78 11.04 3.67
CA ARG A 212 -6.52 12.41 4.15
C ARG A 212 -6.81 12.54 5.65
N TYR A 213 -5.88 13.14 6.40
CA TYR A 213 -5.94 13.24 7.86
C TYR A 213 -5.46 14.62 8.36
N ASP A 214 -6.17 15.66 8.02
CA ASP A 214 -5.75 17.06 8.20
C ASP A 214 -5.65 17.50 9.68
N LYS A 215 -6.36 16.81 10.60
CA LYS A 215 -6.39 17.16 12.03
C LYS A 215 -5.49 16.29 12.91
N LEU A 216 -4.90 15.23 12.37
CA LEU A 216 -4.13 14.27 13.18
C LEU A 216 -2.87 14.90 13.76
N LEU A 217 -2.15 15.69 12.98
CA LEU A 217 -0.91 16.32 13.41
C LEU A 217 -1.15 17.39 14.49
N GLY A 218 -2.34 18.01 14.52
CA GLY A 218 -2.75 18.94 15.57
C GLY A 218 -2.74 18.35 16.97
N GLN A 219 -3.02 17.05 17.11
CA GLN A 219 -2.90 16.36 18.40
C GLN A 219 -1.45 16.33 18.92
N PHE A 220 -0.48 16.64 18.08
CA PHE A 220 0.95 16.65 18.40
C PHE A 220 1.57 18.06 18.27
N GLY A 221 0.74 19.12 18.17
CA GLY A 221 1.14 20.52 18.25
C GLY A 221 1.01 21.34 16.97
N CYS A 222 0.71 20.75 15.82
CA CYS A 222 0.69 21.47 14.55
C CYS A 222 -0.37 20.93 13.58
N ASP A 223 -1.45 21.70 13.37
CA ASP A 223 -2.47 21.39 12.35
C ASP A 223 -1.90 21.56 10.95
N LYS A 224 -1.77 20.48 10.21
CA LYS A 224 -1.32 20.49 8.81
C LYS A 224 -2.13 19.49 8.00
N ALA A 225 -2.70 19.98 6.92
CA ALA A 225 -3.37 19.13 5.95
C ALA A 225 -2.41 18.04 5.45
N SER A 226 -2.84 16.80 5.50
CA SER A 226 -1.98 15.67 5.20
C SER A 226 -2.74 14.55 4.50
N ILE A 227 -2.09 13.93 3.53
CA ILE A 227 -2.57 12.72 2.86
C ILE A 227 -1.42 11.74 2.69
N GLY A 228 -1.70 10.44 2.79
CA GLY A 228 -0.68 9.43 2.62
C GLY A 228 -1.25 8.04 2.43
N PHE A 229 -0.38 7.08 2.18
CA PHE A 229 -0.73 5.68 2.04
C PHE A 229 0.31 4.75 2.63
N SER A 230 -0.09 3.52 2.85
CA SER A 230 0.79 2.41 3.19
C SER A 230 0.46 1.17 2.36
N ILE A 231 1.49 0.52 1.83
CA ILE A 231 1.44 -0.78 1.15
C ILE A 231 1.90 -1.84 2.15
N THR A 232 1.11 -2.88 2.34
CA THR A 232 1.54 -4.07 3.09
C THR A 232 2.30 -4.99 2.15
N ILE A 233 3.62 -5.00 2.24
CA ILE A 233 4.51 -5.73 1.31
C ILE A 233 4.24 -7.24 1.34
N ASP A 234 3.97 -7.80 2.51
CA ASP A 234 3.66 -9.22 2.65
C ASP A 234 2.40 -9.61 1.86
N ARG A 235 1.38 -8.75 1.84
CA ARG A 235 0.17 -8.94 1.02
C ARG A 235 0.44 -8.79 -0.47
N LEU A 236 1.26 -7.81 -0.85
CA LEU A 236 1.68 -7.60 -2.23
C LEU A 236 2.40 -8.83 -2.77
N ILE A 237 3.39 -9.37 -2.04
CA ILE A 237 4.10 -10.60 -2.41
C ILE A 237 3.14 -11.79 -2.50
N ALA A 238 2.22 -11.93 -1.55
CA ALA A 238 1.23 -12.99 -1.58
C ALA A 238 0.32 -12.90 -2.83
N ALA A 239 -0.08 -11.69 -3.22
CA ALA A 239 -0.87 -11.45 -4.44
C ALA A 239 -0.08 -11.83 -5.70
N LEU A 240 1.16 -11.35 -5.83
CA LEU A 240 2.04 -11.66 -6.96
C LEU A 240 2.23 -13.18 -7.11
N ASN A 241 2.52 -13.88 -6.02
CA ASN A 241 2.69 -15.33 -6.03
C ASN A 241 1.40 -16.07 -6.45
N ARG A 242 0.23 -15.66 -5.94
CA ARG A 242 -1.06 -16.29 -6.29
C ARG A 242 -1.46 -16.04 -7.74
N GLN A 243 -1.06 -14.89 -8.29
CA GLN A 243 -1.30 -14.53 -9.68
C GLN A 243 -0.21 -15.08 -10.62
N ASN A 244 0.78 -15.82 -10.10
CA ASN A 244 1.94 -16.33 -10.85
C ASN A 244 2.73 -15.22 -11.56
N ILE A 245 2.77 -14.03 -10.96
CA ILE A 245 3.58 -12.93 -11.46
C ILE A 245 5.01 -13.13 -10.96
N HIS A 246 5.93 -13.25 -11.91
CA HIS A 246 7.34 -13.44 -11.59
C HIS A 246 7.92 -12.14 -11.04
N ILE A 247 8.47 -12.18 -9.82
CA ILE A 247 9.24 -11.08 -9.26
C ILE A 247 10.64 -11.18 -9.85
N PRO A 248 11.07 -10.21 -10.70
CA PRO A 248 12.40 -10.28 -11.29
C PRO A 248 13.45 -10.18 -10.17
N HIS A 249 14.29 -11.17 -10.11
CA HIS A 249 15.51 -11.09 -9.32
C HIS A 249 16.60 -10.57 -10.26
N ASP A 250 17.24 -9.49 -9.89
CA ASP A 250 18.47 -9.08 -10.56
C ASP A 250 19.49 -10.20 -10.32
N ALA A 251 19.57 -11.12 -11.28
CA ALA A 251 20.58 -12.15 -11.30
C ALA A 251 21.92 -11.42 -11.45
N ASN A 252 22.63 -11.27 -10.35
CA ASN A 252 23.83 -10.46 -10.27
C ASN A 252 24.80 -11.17 -9.36
N GLY A 253 25.84 -11.71 -9.92
CA GLY A 253 26.87 -12.34 -9.12
C GLY A 253 27.63 -13.45 -9.85
N THR A 254 28.67 -13.91 -9.19
CA THR A 254 29.56 -14.96 -9.67
C THR A 254 29.66 -16.07 -8.64
N LEU A 255 29.46 -17.30 -9.06
CA LEU A 255 29.83 -18.48 -8.32
C LEU A 255 31.33 -18.76 -8.57
N LEU A 256 32.14 -18.71 -7.53
CA LEU A 256 33.55 -19.17 -7.57
C LEU A 256 33.58 -20.60 -7.04
N VAL A 257 33.87 -21.54 -7.90
CA VAL A 257 34.10 -22.95 -7.56
C VAL A 257 35.62 -23.16 -7.49
N TYR A 258 36.14 -23.64 -6.38
CA TYR A 258 37.60 -23.72 -6.15
C TYR A 258 37.99 -25.08 -5.56
N ASN A 259 39.18 -25.60 -5.93
CA ASN A 259 39.75 -26.76 -5.32
C ASN A 259 40.26 -26.44 -3.90
N ALA A 260 40.24 -27.39 -2.98
CA ALA A 260 40.56 -27.20 -1.56
C ALA A 260 41.92 -26.53 -1.33
N ASP A 261 42.91 -26.85 -2.12
CA ASP A 261 44.30 -26.29 -2.11
C ASP A 261 44.36 -24.86 -2.69
N ARG A 262 43.34 -24.42 -3.44
CA ARG A 262 43.27 -23.11 -4.08
C ARG A 262 42.39 -22.09 -3.32
N LEU A 263 42.02 -22.36 -2.09
CA LEU A 263 41.21 -21.46 -1.26
C LEU A 263 41.78 -20.04 -1.17
N GLY A 264 43.13 -19.93 -1.04
CA GLY A 264 43.81 -18.63 -0.97
C GLY A 264 43.57 -17.76 -2.21
N ASP A 265 43.66 -18.37 -3.40
CA ASP A 265 43.40 -17.71 -4.68
C ASP A 265 41.95 -17.32 -4.82
N ALA A 266 41.03 -18.22 -4.45
CA ALA A 266 39.60 -17.96 -4.46
C ALA A 266 39.21 -16.77 -3.57
N ILE A 267 39.81 -16.67 -2.38
CA ILE A 267 39.61 -15.51 -1.49
C ILE A 267 40.11 -14.21 -2.15
N ASN A 268 41.27 -14.23 -2.77
CA ASN A 268 41.82 -13.04 -3.43
C ASN A 268 40.96 -12.59 -4.61
N VAL A 269 40.52 -13.53 -5.46
CA VAL A 269 39.60 -13.24 -6.58
C VAL A 269 38.26 -12.71 -6.05
N SER A 270 37.70 -13.32 -5.01
CA SER A 270 36.44 -12.87 -4.42
C SER A 270 36.51 -11.44 -3.88
N LYS A 271 37.63 -11.09 -3.21
CA LYS A 271 37.87 -9.72 -2.72
C LYS A 271 37.93 -8.72 -3.87
N LYS A 272 38.66 -9.07 -4.95
CA LYS A 272 38.76 -8.22 -6.15
C LYS A 272 37.39 -8.00 -6.80
N LEU A 273 36.61 -9.05 -7.02
CA LEU A 273 35.25 -8.94 -7.59
C LEU A 273 34.31 -8.12 -6.69
N ARG A 274 34.31 -8.39 -5.37
CA ARG A 274 33.49 -7.64 -4.43
C ARG A 274 33.84 -6.16 -4.36
N SER A 275 35.12 -5.81 -4.55
CA SER A 275 35.56 -4.40 -4.59
C SER A 275 35.01 -3.63 -5.81
N THR A 276 34.58 -4.33 -6.86
CA THR A 276 33.90 -3.76 -8.03
C THR A 276 32.37 -3.82 -7.94
N GLY A 277 31.81 -4.21 -6.79
CA GLY A 277 30.37 -4.29 -6.58
C GLY A 277 29.71 -5.61 -7.01
N VAL A 278 30.51 -6.62 -7.41
CA VAL A 278 29.96 -7.94 -7.82
C VAL A 278 29.68 -8.79 -6.59
N ASN A 279 28.48 -9.37 -6.50
CA ASN A 279 28.15 -10.38 -5.50
C ASN A 279 28.93 -11.67 -5.80
N VAL A 280 29.55 -12.28 -4.78
CA VAL A 280 30.34 -13.51 -4.97
C VAL A 280 29.94 -14.55 -3.94
N CYS A 281 29.53 -15.72 -4.45
CA CYS A 281 29.38 -16.95 -3.70
C CYS A 281 30.60 -17.85 -3.94
N MET A 282 31.13 -18.49 -2.90
CA MET A 282 32.28 -19.37 -3.01
C MET A 282 31.91 -20.77 -2.57
N ILE A 283 32.20 -21.76 -3.39
CA ILE A 283 31.95 -23.20 -3.08
C ILE A 283 33.20 -24.02 -3.40
N GLU A 284 33.59 -24.92 -2.49
CA GLU A 284 34.61 -25.90 -2.73
C GLU A 284 34.15 -26.95 -3.75
N TYR A 285 35.00 -27.23 -4.74
CA TYR A 285 34.79 -28.28 -5.73
C TYR A 285 34.84 -29.64 -5.05
N LYS A 286 33.92 -30.53 -5.44
CA LYS A 286 33.88 -31.90 -4.96
C LYS A 286 33.83 -32.87 -6.13
N ASP A 287 34.77 -33.83 -6.16
CA ASP A 287 34.90 -34.83 -7.23
C ASP A 287 33.62 -35.66 -7.45
N SER A 288 32.72 -35.68 -6.48
CA SER A 288 31.44 -36.35 -6.59
C SER A 288 30.41 -35.57 -7.40
N LYS A 289 30.71 -34.34 -7.83
CA LYS A 289 29.83 -33.46 -8.58
C LYS A 289 30.43 -33.06 -9.91
N SER A 290 29.59 -32.91 -10.94
CA SER A 290 30.01 -32.42 -12.25
C SER A 290 29.88 -30.89 -12.32
N ASP A 291 30.62 -30.26 -13.24
CA ASP A 291 30.58 -28.82 -13.50
C ASP A 291 29.15 -28.36 -13.83
N SER A 292 28.39 -29.18 -14.55
CA SER A 292 26.98 -28.89 -14.86
C SER A 292 26.11 -28.75 -13.63
N GLN A 293 26.40 -29.45 -12.53
CA GLN A 293 25.66 -29.29 -11.28
C GLN A 293 25.99 -27.95 -10.57
N TYR A 294 27.21 -27.45 -10.72
CA TYR A 294 27.55 -26.11 -10.21
C TYR A 294 26.93 -25.00 -11.06
N ILE A 295 26.83 -25.20 -12.38
CA ILE A 295 26.13 -24.25 -13.28
C ILE A 295 24.63 -24.23 -12.97
N GLU A 296 24.02 -25.39 -12.72
CA GLU A 296 22.60 -25.47 -12.31
C GLU A 296 22.36 -24.80 -10.96
N TYR A 297 23.22 -25.05 -9.98
CA TYR A 297 23.18 -24.37 -8.68
C TYR A 297 23.31 -22.84 -8.82
N ALA A 298 24.19 -22.36 -9.69
CA ALA A 298 24.33 -20.93 -9.94
C ALA A 298 23.03 -20.32 -10.49
N LYS A 299 22.38 -21.00 -11.45
CA LYS A 299 21.08 -20.57 -12.00
C LYS A 299 19.99 -20.53 -10.94
N GLU A 300 19.86 -21.58 -10.12
CA GLU A 300 18.90 -21.64 -9.02
C GLU A 300 19.16 -20.56 -7.95
N SER A 301 20.42 -20.19 -7.77
CA SER A 301 20.87 -19.15 -6.82
C SER A 301 20.89 -17.74 -7.42
N SER A 302 20.34 -17.54 -8.63
CA SER A 302 20.32 -16.24 -9.34
C SER A 302 21.70 -15.64 -9.55
N LEU A 303 22.73 -16.48 -9.75
CA LEU A 303 24.09 -16.06 -10.10
C LEU A 303 24.29 -16.15 -11.61
N VAL A 304 24.82 -15.08 -12.22
CA VAL A 304 24.94 -14.96 -13.68
C VAL A 304 26.15 -15.71 -14.23
N ASN A 305 27.23 -15.70 -13.47
CA ASN A 305 28.51 -16.24 -13.90
C ASN A 305 28.95 -17.39 -12.99
N VAL A 306 29.68 -18.36 -13.59
CA VAL A 306 30.40 -19.40 -12.86
C VAL A 306 31.87 -19.33 -13.26
N ALA A 307 32.74 -19.29 -12.29
CA ALA A 307 34.17 -19.32 -12.50
C ALA A 307 34.82 -20.46 -11.68
N PHE A 308 35.65 -21.27 -12.32
CA PHE A 308 36.36 -22.33 -11.69
C PHE A 308 37.81 -21.90 -11.42
N ILE A 309 38.34 -22.21 -10.22
CA ILE A 309 39.69 -21.95 -9.80
C ILE A 309 40.32 -23.31 -9.52
N ASP A 310 41.00 -23.82 -10.53
CA ASP A 310 41.69 -25.10 -10.56
C ASP A 310 43.20 -24.94 -10.78
N ASP A 311 43.89 -26.01 -11.07
CA ASP A 311 45.37 -26.02 -11.26
C ASP A 311 45.82 -25.30 -12.54
N GLU A 312 44.92 -25.11 -13.52
CA GLU A 312 45.20 -24.35 -14.76
C GLU A 312 44.98 -22.84 -14.58
N TYR A 313 44.45 -22.42 -13.42
CA TYR A 313 44.16 -21.03 -13.14
C TYR A 313 45.42 -20.20 -12.98
N ALA A 314 45.68 -19.31 -13.92
CA ALA A 314 46.67 -18.23 -13.76
C ALA A 314 45.97 -17.02 -13.13
N SER A 315 46.56 -16.39 -12.13
CA SER A 315 45.99 -15.32 -11.27
C SER A 315 45.38 -14.10 -12.02
N ASP A 316 45.55 -14.00 -13.33
CA ASP A 316 45.09 -12.90 -14.19
C ASP A 316 44.00 -13.30 -15.18
N SER A 317 43.54 -14.56 -15.22
CA SER A 317 42.52 -15.02 -16.12
C SER A 317 41.37 -15.74 -15.37
N VAL A 318 40.16 -15.19 -15.42
CA VAL A 318 38.95 -15.86 -14.94
C VAL A 318 38.23 -16.38 -16.18
N SER A 319 38.10 -17.69 -16.35
CA SER A 319 37.28 -18.25 -17.42
C SER A 319 35.81 -18.20 -16.99
N TYR A 320 34.99 -17.40 -17.70
CA TYR A 320 33.56 -17.34 -17.52
C TYR A 320 32.88 -18.32 -18.48
N THR A 321 32.06 -19.20 -17.95
CA THR A 321 31.11 -19.98 -18.77
C THR A 321 29.75 -19.33 -18.68
N HIS A 322 29.23 -18.93 -19.84
CA HIS A 322 27.87 -18.37 -20.00
C HIS A 322 26.81 -19.48 -19.97
#